data_f15275168363cdade9c338ccae600be8
#
_entry.id   f15275168363cdade9c338ccae600be8
#
_cell.length_a   1.000
_cell.length_b   1.000
_cell.length_c   1.000
_cell.angle_alpha   90.00
_cell.angle_beta   90.00
_cell.angle_gamma   90.00
#
_symmetry.space_group_name_H-M   'P 1'
#
loop_
_entity.id
_entity.type
_entity.pdbx_description
1 polymer ?
#
loop_
_entity_poly.entity_id
_entity_poly.type
_entity_poly.pdbx_seq_one_letter_code
_entity_poly.pdbx_strand_id
1 'polypeptide(L)'
;SLVLVRDRIDTTPARDAALVAIAAVGFVSIVPVDYGAAMKLVVVAGMVTLPIAAWSMGKLGGLAFPGPGLMAVATIPFLFDRSFNIYGGNLLSTMAGEFANSLGLTLAVVFFGVAARGMETGRHRGTAAALLALAGLTHLFAAFFSLVCLLALWLVQPGVRTNAWLAVVGPLAGLLSAFWVLPFFWNRSLLNDMGWGKERRYVAALWDRNGSFGDQT
;
A
#
# COMPACT_ATOMS: atom_id res chain seq x y z
N SER A 1 10.22 -10.81 -33.25
CA SER A 1 10.32 -9.33 -33.28
C SER A 1 9.23 -8.64 -32.46
N LEU A 2 8.02 -9.18 -32.38
CA LEU A 2 6.92 -8.63 -31.56
C LEU A 2 7.20 -8.73 -30.03
N VAL A 3 7.91 -9.77 -29.59
CA VAL A 3 8.29 -9.96 -28.17
C VAL A 3 9.29 -8.89 -27.71
N LEU A 4 10.25 -8.52 -28.58
CA LEU A 4 11.25 -7.48 -28.28
C LEU A 4 10.66 -6.07 -28.21
N VAL A 5 9.61 -5.78 -28.98
CA VAL A 5 8.89 -4.48 -28.92
C VAL A 5 8.06 -4.38 -27.63
N ARG A 6 7.44 -5.49 -27.21
CA ARG A 6 6.66 -5.57 -25.95
C ARG A 6 7.56 -5.29 -24.73
N ASP A 7 8.79 -5.83 -24.70
CA ASP A 7 9.74 -5.63 -23.58
C ASP A 7 10.22 -4.18 -23.47
N ARG A 8 10.25 -3.40 -24.55
CA ARG A 8 10.64 -1.98 -24.51
C ARG A 8 9.53 -1.06 -24.02
N ILE A 9 8.27 -1.41 -24.27
CA ILE A 9 7.12 -0.61 -23.83
C ILE A 9 6.82 -0.81 -22.34
N ASP A 10 7.17 -1.98 -21.78
CA ASP A 10 6.83 -2.37 -20.41
C ASP A 10 7.76 -1.83 -19.31
N THR A 11 8.91 -1.23 -19.66
CA THR A 11 9.87 -0.71 -18.66
C THR A 11 9.66 0.76 -18.30
N THR A 12 9.01 1.53 -19.17
CA THR A 12 8.81 2.97 -19.03
C THR A 12 7.84 3.36 -17.89
N PRO A 13 6.66 2.76 -17.73
CA PRO A 13 5.70 3.27 -16.76
C PRO A 13 6.11 3.08 -15.31
N ALA A 14 6.75 1.96 -14.96
CA ALA A 14 7.22 1.74 -13.58
C ALA A 14 8.46 2.58 -13.26
N ARG A 15 9.34 2.80 -14.23
CA ARG A 15 10.48 3.70 -14.12
C ARG A 15 10.02 5.15 -14.01
N ASP A 16 9.05 5.55 -14.81
CA ASP A 16 8.54 6.90 -14.83
C ASP A 16 7.74 7.21 -13.56
N ALA A 17 6.96 6.25 -13.05
CA ALA A 17 6.29 6.38 -11.75
C ALA A 17 7.30 6.47 -10.59
N ALA A 18 8.38 5.68 -10.62
CA ALA A 18 9.45 5.77 -9.62
C ALA A 18 10.22 7.09 -9.73
N LEU A 19 10.51 7.57 -10.93
CA LEU A 19 11.17 8.86 -11.16
C LEU A 19 10.28 10.03 -10.73
N VAL A 20 8.97 9.97 -10.99
CA VAL A 20 8.01 10.97 -10.52
C VAL A 20 7.93 10.97 -8.99
N ALA A 21 7.91 9.80 -8.35
CA ALA A 21 7.90 9.70 -6.89
C ALA A 21 9.21 10.24 -6.28
N ILE A 22 10.37 9.91 -6.85
CA ILE A 22 11.68 10.41 -6.42
C ILE A 22 11.78 11.92 -6.67
N ALA A 23 11.31 12.40 -7.82
CA ALA A 23 11.28 13.82 -8.13
C ALA A 23 10.35 14.60 -7.20
N ALA A 24 9.19 14.04 -6.86
CA ALA A 24 8.25 14.66 -5.92
C ALA A 24 8.84 14.74 -4.50
N VAL A 25 9.47 13.66 -4.02
CA VAL A 25 10.18 13.65 -2.73
C VAL A 25 11.36 14.60 -2.74
N GLY A 26 12.16 14.60 -3.82
CA GLY A 26 13.29 15.53 -4.00
C GLY A 26 12.82 16.99 -4.08
N PHE A 27 11.75 17.27 -4.79
CA PHE A 27 11.16 18.60 -4.90
C PHE A 27 10.69 19.11 -3.53
N VAL A 28 9.96 18.30 -2.76
CA VAL A 28 9.53 18.64 -1.39
C VAL A 28 10.72 18.88 -0.45
N SER A 29 11.85 18.20 -0.68
CA SER A 29 13.05 18.34 0.15
C SER A 29 13.88 19.60 -0.20
N ILE A 30 13.78 20.13 -1.42
CA ILE A 30 14.57 21.25 -1.91
C ILE A 30 13.81 22.58 -1.83
N VAL A 31 12.47 22.55 -1.96
CA VAL A 31 11.64 23.74 -1.82
C VAL A 31 11.41 24.01 -0.33
N PRO A 32 11.71 25.23 0.17
CA PRO A 32 11.41 25.60 1.55
C PRO A 32 9.89 25.74 1.71
N VAL A 33 9.22 24.60 1.83
CA VAL A 33 7.78 24.53 2.09
C VAL A 33 7.59 24.62 3.60
N ASP A 34 6.73 25.53 4.04
CA ASP A 34 6.30 25.56 5.44
C ASP A 34 5.79 24.19 5.88
N TYR A 35 6.14 23.79 7.11
CA TYR A 35 5.79 22.48 7.65
C TYR A 35 4.28 22.19 7.53
N GLY A 36 3.44 23.19 7.80
CA GLY A 36 1.99 23.04 7.69
C GLY A 36 1.52 22.77 6.25
N ALA A 37 2.17 23.41 5.27
CA ALA A 37 1.88 23.15 3.86
C ALA A 37 2.39 21.77 3.41
N ALA A 38 3.59 21.39 3.82
CA ALA A 38 4.14 20.05 3.53
C ALA A 38 3.24 18.95 4.09
N MET A 39 2.78 19.10 5.34
CA MET A 39 1.86 18.14 5.98
C MET A 39 0.53 18.02 5.21
N LYS A 40 -0.06 19.14 4.81
CA LYS A 40 -1.29 19.15 4.00
C LYS A 40 -1.10 18.44 2.66
N LEU A 41 0.03 18.64 1.99
CA LEU A 41 0.34 17.96 0.73
C LEU A 41 0.43 16.43 0.93
N VAL A 42 1.07 15.98 2.00
CA VAL A 42 1.15 14.55 2.33
C VAL A 42 -0.23 13.96 2.62
N VAL A 43 -1.05 14.68 3.40
CA VAL A 43 -2.43 14.25 3.72
C VAL A 43 -3.27 14.09 2.45
N VAL A 44 -3.16 15.02 1.52
CA VAL A 44 -3.95 15.00 0.27
C VAL A 44 -3.37 14.01 -0.75
N ALA A 45 -2.06 13.78 -0.73
CA ALA A 45 -1.36 12.96 -1.72
C ALA A 45 -1.94 11.54 -1.82
N GLY A 46 -2.21 10.89 -0.69
CA GLY A 46 -2.78 9.54 -0.68
C GLY A 46 -4.11 9.43 -1.43
N MET A 47 -5.01 10.39 -1.21
CA MET A 47 -6.33 10.41 -1.86
C MET A 47 -6.24 10.75 -3.36
N VAL A 48 -5.51 11.82 -3.70
CA VAL A 48 -5.42 12.32 -5.09
C VAL A 48 -4.69 11.32 -5.99
N THR A 49 -3.71 10.60 -5.45
CA THR A 49 -2.94 9.63 -6.25
C THR A 49 -3.57 8.23 -6.30
N LEU A 50 -4.59 7.92 -5.48
CA LEU A 50 -5.24 6.61 -5.47
C LEU A 50 -5.84 6.20 -6.84
N PRO A 51 -6.54 7.07 -7.59
CA PRO A 51 -7.02 6.73 -8.94
C PRO A 51 -5.87 6.39 -9.91
N ILE A 52 -4.76 7.12 -9.82
CA ILE A 52 -3.56 6.87 -10.62
C ILE A 52 -2.91 5.54 -10.23
N ALA A 53 -2.86 5.23 -8.95
CA ALA A 53 -2.37 3.96 -8.43
C ALA A 53 -3.21 2.78 -8.94
N ALA A 54 -4.54 2.90 -8.88
CA ALA A 54 -5.46 1.88 -9.38
C ALA A 54 -5.34 1.69 -10.91
N TRP A 55 -5.21 2.77 -11.66
CA TRP A 55 -4.91 2.71 -13.09
C TRP A 55 -3.59 2.00 -13.37
N SER A 56 -2.54 2.36 -12.62
CA SER A 56 -1.21 1.76 -12.75
C SER A 56 -1.23 0.27 -12.43
N MET A 57 -1.95 -0.13 -11.38
CA MET A 57 -2.15 -1.53 -11.02
C MET A 57 -2.80 -2.31 -12.16
N GLY A 58 -3.87 -1.79 -12.76
CA GLY A 58 -4.53 -2.41 -13.90
C GLY A 58 -3.61 -2.55 -15.12
N LYS A 59 -2.82 -1.52 -15.43
CA LYS A 59 -1.84 -1.55 -16.52
C LYS A 59 -0.73 -2.58 -16.28
N LEU A 60 -0.16 -2.61 -15.09
CA LEU A 60 0.89 -3.55 -14.72
C LEU A 60 0.37 -4.99 -14.62
N GLY A 61 -0.88 -5.17 -14.19
CA GLY A 61 -1.57 -6.45 -14.18
C GLY A 61 -2.01 -6.96 -15.57
N GLY A 62 -1.74 -6.18 -16.63
CA GLY A 62 -2.00 -6.62 -18.01
C GLY A 62 -3.45 -6.46 -18.48
N LEU A 63 -4.27 -5.67 -17.76
CA LEU A 63 -5.65 -5.43 -18.20
C LEU A 63 -5.69 -4.64 -19.51
N ALA A 64 -6.52 -5.12 -20.45
CA ALA A 64 -6.79 -4.40 -21.69
C ALA A 64 -7.68 -3.16 -21.45
N PHE A 65 -7.61 -2.20 -22.38
CA PHE A 65 -8.58 -1.09 -22.40
C PHE A 65 -10.02 -1.61 -22.50
N PRO A 66 -10.98 -1.08 -21.72
CA PRO A 66 -10.89 0.08 -20.80
C PRO A 66 -10.55 -0.26 -19.34
N GLY A 67 -10.14 -1.49 -19.03
CA GLY A 67 -9.97 -2.02 -17.67
C GLY A 67 -9.21 -1.08 -16.71
N PRO A 68 -7.99 -0.61 -17.03
CA PRO A 68 -7.26 0.28 -16.13
C PRO A 68 -8.00 1.60 -15.84
N GLY A 69 -8.69 2.15 -16.86
CA GLY A 69 -9.51 3.34 -16.69
C GLY A 69 -10.70 3.12 -15.74
N LEU A 70 -11.38 1.98 -15.89
CA LEU A 70 -12.49 1.60 -15.01
C LEU A 70 -12.01 1.40 -13.55
N MET A 71 -10.83 0.83 -13.35
CA MET A 71 -10.24 0.71 -12.01
C MET A 71 -9.98 2.08 -11.38
N ALA A 72 -9.46 3.04 -12.15
CA ALA A 72 -9.28 4.41 -11.66
C ALA A 72 -10.62 5.05 -11.28
N VAL A 73 -11.63 4.93 -12.12
CA VAL A 73 -12.98 5.48 -11.86
C VAL A 73 -13.63 4.80 -10.65
N ALA A 74 -13.43 3.49 -10.47
CA ALA A 74 -13.97 2.75 -9.33
C ALA A 74 -13.42 3.21 -7.97
N THR A 75 -12.31 3.93 -7.92
CA THR A 75 -11.82 4.53 -6.67
C THR A 75 -12.64 5.74 -6.22
N ILE A 76 -13.38 6.40 -7.12
CA ILE A 76 -14.16 7.60 -6.82
C ILE A 76 -15.27 7.33 -5.78
N PRO A 77 -16.16 6.32 -5.98
CA PRO A 77 -17.14 5.96 -4.96
C PRO A 77 -16.50 5.63 -3.60
N PHE A 78 -15.37 4.92 -3.60
CA PHE A 78 -14.63 4.60 -2.39
C PHE A 78 -14.10 5.86 -1.68
N LEU A 79 -13.52 6.81 -2.43
CA LEU A 79 -13.00 8.06 -1.86
C LEU A 79 -14.09 8.90 -1.20
N PHE A 80 -15.30 8.89 -1.73
CA PHE A 80 -16.43 9.65 -1.22
C PHE A 80 -17.42 8.84 -0.37
N ASP A 81 -17.07 7.58 -0.06
CA ASP A 81 -17.87 6.76 0.85
C ASP A 81 -17.92 7.38 2.25
N ARG A 82 -19.13 7.46 2.80
CA ARG A 82 -19.43 8.03 4.12
C ARG A 82 -19.75 6.99 5.17
N SER A 83 -19.78 5.72 4.80
CA SER A 83 -20.20 4.62 5.70
C SER A 83 -19.21 4.40 6.84
N PHE A 84 -17.92 4.63 6.58
CA PHE A 84 -16.83 4.36 7.53
C PHE A 84 -15.82 5.50 7.56
N ASN A 85 -15.52 6.00 8.75
CA ASN A 85 -14.60 7.11 8.99
C ASN A 85 -13.29 6.70 9.71
N ILE A 86 -13.11 5.42 10.06
CA ILE A 86 -11.97 4.94 10.85
C ILE A 86 -11.04 4.02 10.04
N TYR A 87 -11.50 3.46 8.93
CA TYR A 87 -10.75 2.42 8.19
C TYR A 87 -9.60 2.94 7.31
N GLY A 88 -9.55 4.24 7.07
CA GLY A 88 -8.52 4.86 6.24
C GLY A 88 -8.77 4.70 4.73
N GLY A 89 -8.12 5.56 3.95
CA GLY A 89 -8.17 5.54 2.49
C GLY A 89 -9.23 6.41 1.85
N ASN A 90 -10.38 6.66 2.49
CA ASN A 90 -11.40 7.57 2.00
C ASN A 90 -11.25 8.99 2.59
N LEU A 91 -12.02 9.94 2.07
CA LEU A 91 -11.97 11.35 2.49
C LEU A 91 -12.27 11.52 3.98
N LEU A 92 -13.33 10.88 4.48
CA LEU A 92 -13.73 11.02 5.89
C LEU A 92 -12.68 10.47 6.85
N SER A 93 -12.12 9.29 6.57
CA SER A 93 -11.06 8.71 7.38
C SER A 93 -9.80 9.57 7.38
N THR A 94 -9.44 10.12 6.22
CA THR A 94 -8.29 11.02 6.09
C THR A 94 -8.49 12.30 6.90
N MET A 95 -9.69 12.88 6.88
CA MET A 95 -10.03 14.05 7.69
C MET A 95 -10.12 13.73 9.18
N ALA A 96 -10.46 12.49 9.55
CA ALA A 96 -10.47 12.02 10.94
C ALA A 96 -9.06 11.74 11.49
N GLY A 97 -8.01 11.81 10.66
CA GLY A 97 -6.61 11.64 11.09
C GLY A 97 -5.90 10.42 10.50
N GLU A 98 -6.59 9.55 9.75
CA GLU A 98 -6.04 8.33 9.13
C GLU A 98 -5.33 8.59 7.80
N PHE A 99 -4.69 9.75 7.66
CA PHE A 99 -4.01 10.16 6.42
C PHE A 99 -2.80 9.26 6.09
N ALA A 100 -2.10 8.75 7.09
CA ALA A 100 -0.99 7.82 6.89
C ALA A 100 -1.47 6.53 6.22
N ASN A 101 -2.65 6.02 6.62
CA ASN A 101 -3.25 4.85 5.99
C ASN A 101 -3.69 5.13 4.54
N SER A 102 -4.20 6.33 4.24
CA SER A 102 -4.56 6.72 2.87
C SER A 102 -3.36 6.67 1.92
N LEU A 103 -2.21 7.20 2.38
CA LEU A 103 -0.97 7.13 1.62
C LEU A 103 -0.46 5.68 1.51
N GLY A 104 -0.48 4.94 2.62
CA GLY A 104 -0.09 3.53 2.65
C GLY A 104 -0.91 2.66 1.71
N LEU A 105 -2.23 2.86 1.67
CA LEU A 105 -3.12 2.17 0.75
C LEU A 105 -2.74 2.43 -0.72
N THR A 106 -2.48 3.68 -1.07
CA THR A 106 -2.07 4.04 -2.43
C THR A 106 -0.76 3.36 -2.83
N LEU A 107 0.23 3.34 -1.92
CA LEU A 107 1.49 2.63 -2.13
C LEU A 107 1.28 1.12 -2.27
N ALA A 108 0.40 0.52 -1.45
CA ALA A 108 0.05 -0.89 -1.53
C ALA A 108 -0.63 -1.26 -2.85
N VAL A 109 -1.51 -0.40 -3.37
CA VAL A 109 -2.16 -0.60 -4.67
C VAL A 109 -1.15 -0.59 -5.82
N VAL A 110 -0.20 0.37 -5.84
CA VAL A 110 0.89 0.37 -6.82
C VAL A 110 1.78 -0.86 -6.65
N PHE A 111 2.12 -1.19 -5.40
CA PHE A 111 2.92 -2.38 -5.09
C PHE A 111 2.27 -3.65 -5.64
N PHE A 112 0.97 -3.82 -5.50
CA PHE A 112 0.25 -4.98 -6.00
C PHE A 112 0.42 -5.16 -7.53
N GLY A 113 0.29 -4.08 -8.30
CA GLY A 113 0.54 -4.12 -9.75
C GLY A 113 2.00 -4.46 -10.09
N VAL A 114 2.95 -3.84 -9.38
CA VAL A 114 4.39 -4.12 -9.56
C VAL A 114 4.73 -5.55 -9.16
N ALA A 115 4.12 -6.09 -8.10
CA ALA A 115 4.32 -7.45 -7.65
C ALA A 115 3.78 -8.47 -8.67
N ALA A 116 2.56 -8.27 -9.16
CA ALA A 116 1.97 -9.13 -10.19
C ALA A 116 2.88 -9.22 -11.42
N ARG A 117 3.32 -8.08 -11.94
CA ARG A 117 4.24 -8.02 -13.08
C ARG A 117 5.62 -8.54 -12.74
N GLY A 118 6.11 -8.27 -11.54
CA GLY A 118 7.41 -8.73 -11.05
C GLY A 118 7.50 -10.25 -10.91
N MET A 119 6.48 -10.89 -10.38
CA MET A 119 6.40 -12.35 -10.26
C MET A 119 6.36 -13.03 -11.65
N GLU A 120 5.58 -12.46 -12.58
CA GLU A 120 5.49 -12.96 -13.96
C GLU A 120 6.84 -12.86 -14.70
N THR A 121 7.52 -11.72 -14.59
CA THR A 121 8.72 -11.43 -15.40
C THR A 121 10.04 -11.70 -14.68
N GLY A 122 10.04 -11.84 -13.36
CA GLY A 122 11.24 -11.90 -12.50
C GLY A 122 11.93 -10.55 -12.30
N ARG A 123 11.33 -9.44 -12.78
CA ARG A 123 11.89 -8.07 -12.75
C ARG A 123 11.30 -7.23 -11.58
N HIS A 124 11.66 -5.96 -11.52
CA HIS A 124 11.11 -4.95 -10.58
C HIS A 124 11.30 -5.27 -9.08
N ARG A 125 12.30 -6.09 -8.72
CA ARG A 125 12.54 -6.53 -7.33
C ARG A 125 12.81 -5.36 -6.39
N GLY A 126 13.70 -4.43 -6.80
CA GLY A 126 14.05 -3.25 -5.99
C GLY A 126 12.86 -2.31 -5.81
N THR A 127 12.12 -2.02 -6.88
CA THR A 127 10.91 -1.18 -6.82
C THR A 127 9.84 -1.79 -5.93
N ALA A 128 9.60 -3.11 -6.06
CA ALA A 128 8.65 -3.81 -5.21
C ALA A 128 9.05 -3.77 -3.74
N ALA A 129 10.34 -4.03 -3.43
CA ALA A 129 10.85 -3.97 -2.07
C ALA A 129 10.73 -2.57 -1.46
N ALA A 130 11.04 -1.53 -2.24
CA ALA A 130 10.91 -0.14 -1.81
C ALA A 130 9.44 0.23 -1.54
N LEU A 131 8.51 -0.15 -2.42
CA LEU A 131 7.08 0.11 -2.23
C LEU A 131 6.52 -0.62 -1.01
N LEU A 132 6.90 -1.88 -0.80
CA LEU A 132 6.48 -2.66 0.36
C LEU A 132 7.01 -2.05 1.67
N ALA A 133 8.28 -1.67 1.68
CA ALA A 133 8.89 -1.00 2.83
C ALA A 133 8.20 0.35 3.12
N LEU A 134 7.99 1.19 2.09
CA LEU A 134 7.32 2.49 2.23
C LEU A 134 5.87 2.33 2.70
N ALA A 135 5.12 1.37 2.15
CA ALA A 135 3.77 1.08 2.62
C ALA A 135 3.75 0.70 4.12
N GLY A 136 4.71 -0.12 4.55
CA GLY A 136 4.86 -0.50 5.97
C GLY A 136 5.29 0.64 6.87
N LEU A 137 6.18 1.51 6.39
CA LEU A 137 6.63 2.68 7.14
C LEU A 137 5.56 3.77 7.24
N THR A 138 4.65 3.85 6.27
CA THR A 138 3.50 4.76 6.36
C THR A 138 2.42 4.24 7.29
N HIS A 139 2.05 2.97 7.18
CA HIS A 139 1.00 2.38 8.02
C HIS A 139 1.09 0.85 8.07
N LEU A 140 0.97 0.28 9.29
CA LEU A 140 1.09 -1.16 9.50
C LEU A 140 0.03 -1.96 8.72
N PHE A 141 -1.21 -1.47 8.64
CA PHE A 141 -2.27 -2.14 7.88
C PHE A 141 -1.97 -2.16 6.38
N ALA A 142 -1.31 -1.15 5.82
CA ALA A 142 -0.89 -1.15 4.43
C ALA A 142 0.15 -2.25 4.15
N ALA A 143 1.09 -2.47 5.08
CA ALA A 143 2.02 -3.60 4.98
C ALA A 143 1.29 -4.93 5.06
N PHE A 144 0.39 -5.10 6.04
CA PHE A 144 -0.38 -6.33 6.20
C PHE A 144 -1.22 -6.63 4.95
N PHE A 145 -1.93 -5.62 4.43
CA PHE A 145 -2.67 -5.75 3.18
C PHE A 145 -1.78 -6.16 2.01
N SER A 146 -0.60 -5.53 1.88
CA SER A 146 0.38 -5.87 0.85
C SER A 146 0.86 -7.33 0.95
N LEU A 147 1.09 -7.83 2.16
CA LEU A 147 1.50 -9.22 2.40
C LEU A 147 0.37 -10.21 2.06
N VAL A 148 -0.87 -9.91 2.40
CA VAL A 148 -2.03 -10.72 2.00
C VAL A 148 -2.18 -10.75 0.48
N CYS A 149 -2.00 -9.63 -0.20
CA CYS A 149 -1.99 -9.56 -1.65
C CYS A 149 -0.85 -10.39 -2.26
N LEU A 150 0.36 -10.34 -1.68
CA LEU A 150 1.47 -11.20 -2.10
C LEU A 150 1.15 -12.68 -1.98
N LEU A 151 0.56 -13.08 -0.86
CA LEU A 151 0.12 -14.46 -0.63
C LEU A 151 -0.90 -14.88 -1.70
N ALA A 152 -1.90 -14.04 -1.97
CA ALA A 152 -2.90 -14.30 -3.00
C ALA A 152 -2.27 -14.46 -4.39
N LEU A 153 -1.36 -13.56 -4.77
CA LEU A 153 -0.63 -13.66 -6.04
C LEU A 153 0.24 -14.94 -6.11
N TRP A 154 0.90 -15.28 -5.02
CA TRP A 154 1.70 -16.51 -4.94
C TRP A 154 0.86 -17.77 -5.12
N LEU A 155 -0.33 -17.82 -4.52
CA LEU A 155 -1.28 -18.94 -4.68
C LEU A 155 -1.79 -19.08 -6.12
N VAL A 156 -1.97 -17.96 -6.83
CA VAL A 156 -2.41 -17.95 -8.23
C VAL A 156 -1.28 -18.28 -9.20
N GLN A 157 -0.05 -17.87 -8.87
CA GLN A 157 1.13 -18.04 -9.73
C GLN A 157 2.28 -18.74 -8.99
N PRO A 158 2.09 -19.96 -8.47
CA PRO A 158 3.15 -20.67 -7.78
C PRO A 158 4.24 -21.08 -8.79
N GLY A 159 5.51 -21.00 -8.42
CA GLY A 159 6.59 -21.46 -9.26
C GLY A 159 7.97 -20.98 -8.81
N VAL A 160 9.00 -21.58 -9.39
CA VAL A 160 10.42 -21.29 -9.04
C VAL A 160 10.73 -19.80 -9.24
N ARG A 161 10.23 -19.19 -10.32
CA ARG A 161 10.46 -17.77 -10.63
C ARG A 161 9.83 -16.88 -9.56
N THR A 162 8.59 -17.13 -9.19
CA THR A 162 7.86 -16.41 -8.14
C THR A 162 8.57 -16.55 -6.81
N ASN A 163 8.96 -17.77 -6.43
CA ASN A 163 9.69 -18.03 -5.19
C ASN A 163 11.04 -17.30 -5.16
N ALA A 164 11.81 -17.33 -6.26
CA ALA A 164 13.06 -16.61 -6.37
C ALA A 164 12.88 -15.08 -6.34
N TRP A 165 11.76 -14.58 -6.84
CA TRP A 165 11.42 -13.16 -6.76
C TRP A 165 11.07 -12.77 -5.32
N LEU A 166 10.22 -13.53 -4.65
CA LEU A 166 9.84 -13.32 -3.25
C LEU A 166 11.02 -13.42 -2.28
N ALA A 167 11.93 -14.38 -2.53
CA ALA A 167 13.15 -14.57 -1.73
C ALA A 167 14.10 -13.36 -1.76
N VAL A 168 13.94 -12.47 -2.73
CA VAL A 168 14.71 -11.21 -2.80
C VAL A 168 13.89 -10.05 -2.26
N VAL A 169 12.63 -9.93 -2.67
CA VAL A 169 11.79 -8.75 -2.34
C VAL A 169 11.47 -8.70 -0.84
N GLY A 170 11.13 -9.82 -0.23
CA GLY A 170 10.81 -9.86 1.21
C GLY A 170 11.98 -9.42 2.09
N PRO A 171 13.15 -10.08 2.01
CA PRO A 171 14.32 -9.67 2.78
C PRO A 171 14.78 -8.24 2.49
N LEU A 172 14.74 -7.81 1.23
CA LEU A 172 15.14 -6.43 0.88
C LEU A 172 14.19 -5.40 1.46
N ALA A 173 12.87 -5.64 1.43
CA ALA A 173 11.89 -4.77 2.09
C ALA A 173 12.09 -4.75 3.60
N GLY A 174 12.36 -5.91 4.22
CA GLY A 174 12.69 -6.02 5.63
C GLY A 174 13.94 -5.22 6.00
N LEU A 175 15.00 -5.30 5.20
CA LEU A 175 16.23 -4.52 5.42
C LEU A 175 15.99 -3.01 5.29
N LEU A 176 15.20 -2.58 4.31
CA LEU A 176 14.83 -1.16 4.13
C LEU A 176 14.01 -0.63 5.31
N SER A 177 13.24 -1.48 5.99
CA SER A 177 12.44 -1.13 7.16
C SER A 177 13.14 -1.39 8.49
N ALA A 178 14.31 -2.04 8.50
CA ALA A 178 14.97 -2.57 9.69
C ALA A 178 15.32 -1.47 10.73
N PHE A 179 15.66 -0.27 10.27
CA PHE A 179 15.99 0.87 11.14
C PHE A 179 14.84 1.25 12.06
N TRP A 180 13.61 0.96 11.69
CA TRP A 180 12.40 1.19 12.51
C TRP A 180 11.89 -0.10 13.16
N VAL A 181 11.83 -1.19 12.40
CA VAL A 181 11.26 -2.47 12.83
C VAL A 181 12.09 -3.11 13.95
N LEU A 182 13.43 -3.10 13.83
CA LEU A 182 14.30 -3.71 14.85
C LEU A 182 14.22 -2.99 16.20
N PRO A 183 14.34 -1.66 16.31
CA PRO A 183 14.16 -0.96 17.58
C PRO A 183 12.76 -1.18 18.18
N PHE A 184 11.73 -1.21 17.35
CA PHE A 184 10.36 -1.47 17.80
C PHE A 184 10.24 -2.84 18.47
N PHE A 185 10.73 -3.90 17.83
CA PHE A 185 10.70 -5.25 18.42
C PHE A 185 11.61 -5.39 19.64
N TRP A 186 12.77 -4.73 19.63
CA TRP A 186 13.70 -4.76 20.76
C TRP A 186 13.10 -4.11 22.01
N ASN A 187 12.39 -3.01 21.83
CA ASN A 187 11.79 -2.24 22.92
C ASN A 187 10.32 -2.59 23.17
N ARG A 188 9.82 -3.73 22.68
CA ARG A 188 8.42 -4.12 22.85
C ARG A 188 7.93 -4.20 24.29
N SER A 189 8.83 -4.44 25.25
CA SER A 189 8.53 -4.44 26.69
C SER A 189 8.18 -3.06 27.24
N LEU A 190 8.55 -2.00 26.51
CA LEU A 190 8.25 -0.60 26.88
C LEU A 190 6.93 -0.12 26.26
N LEU A 191 6.29 -0.94 25.42
CA LEU A 191 5.00 -0.60 24.84
C LEU A 191 3.93 -0.63 25.91
N ASN A 192 3.10 0.41 25.93
CA ASN A 192 1.96 0.49 26.84
C ASN A 192 0.96 -0.63 26.52
N ASP A 193 0.51 -1.31 27.59
CA ASP A 193 -0.55 -2.31 27.46
C ASP A 193 -1.89 -1.60 27.29
N MET A 194 -2.35 -1.58 26.04
CA MET A 194 -3.65 -1.02 25.65
C MET A 194 -4.77 -1.94 26.18
N GLY A 195 -5.03 -1.88 27.49
CA GLY A 195 -5.92 -2.80 28.23
C GLY A 195 -7.35 -2.90 27.70
N TRP A 196 -7.84 -1.90 26.96
CA TRP A 196 -9.17 -1.89 26.38
C TRP A 196 -9.43 -2.99 25.34
N GLY A 197 -8.39 -3.64 24.81
CA GLY A 197 -8.53 -4.79 23.88
C GLY A 197 -8.63 -6.16 24.57
N LYS A 198 -8.34 -6.25 25.88
CA LYS A 198 -8.23 -7.54 26.57
C LYS A 198 -9.58 -8.18 26.93
N GLU A 199 -10.62 -7.40 27.10
CA GLU A 199 -11.93 -7.92 27.55
C GLU A 199 -12.76 -8.55 26.45
N ARG A 200 -12.44 -8.30 25.19
CA ARG A 200 -13.17 -8.88 24.07
C ARG A 200 -12.48 -10.15 23.57
N ARG A 201 -13.02 -11.30 23.93
CA ARG A 201 -12.66 -12.55 23.25
C ARG A 201 -13.07 -12.41 21.78
N TYR A 202 -12.09 -12.39 20.87
CA TYR A 202 -12.35 -12.28 19.42
C TYR A 202 -13.39 -13.28 18.92
N VAL A 203 -13.43 -14.48 19.52
CA VAL A 203 -14.44 -15.51 19.23
C VAL A 203 -15.84 -15.02 19.63
N ALA A 204 -16.03 -14.37 20.76
CA ALA A 204 -17.32 -13.84 21.16
C ALA A 204 -17.77 -12.68 20.26
N ALA A 205 -16.84 -11.81 19.85
CA ALA A 205 -17.13 -10.72 18.94
C ALA A 205 -17.54 -11.18 17.53
N LEU A 206 -17.01 -12.31 17.07
CA LEU A 206 -17.38 -12.89 15.77
C LEU A 206 -18.73 -13.64 15.78
N TRP A 207 -19.15 -14.14 16.95
CA TRP A 207 -20.35 -14.96 17.08
C TRP A 207 -21.46 -14.29 17.89
N ASP A 208 -21.22 -13.13 18.47
CA ASP A 208 -22.25 -12.39 19.20
C ASP A 208 -23.23 -11.74 18.21
N ARG A 209 -24.30 -12.44 17.95
CA ARG A 209 -25.39 -12.06 17.05
C ARG A 209 -26.15 -10.81 17.53
N ASN A 210 -25.96 -10.42 18.78
CA ASN A 210 -26.65 -9.30 19.42
C ASN A 210 -25.74 -8.10 19.65
N GLY A 211 -24.68 -7.94 18.85
CA GLY A 211 -23.69 -6.89 18.95
C GLY A 211 -24.28 -5.49 19.13
N SER A 212 -24.80 -5.21 20.32
CA SER A 212 -25.11 -3.87 20.76
C SER A 212 -23.78 -3.13 21.01
N PHE A 213 -23.33 -2.40 20.04
CA PHE A 213 -22.26 -1.39 20.17
C PHE A 213 -22.73 -0.19 21.07
N GLY A 214 -23.72 -0.40 21.92
CA GLY A 214 -24.48 0.69 22.52
C GLY A 214 -24.67 0.69 24.01
N ASP A 215 -24.01 -0.13 24.80
CA ASP A 215 -24.17 -0.07 26.27
C ASP A 215 -22.81 0.04 26.97
N GLN A 216 -22.28 1.25 26.95
CA GLN A 216 -21.30 1.74 27.92
C GLN A 216 -21.75 3.14 28.36
N THR A 217 -22.72 3.19 29.27
CA THR A 217 -22.89 4.29 30.22
C THR A 217 -22.10 4.01 31.46
#